data_4d2289fd9c671184456052ae7f49ef2c
#
_entry.id   4d2289fd9c671184456052ae7f49ef2c
#
_cell.length_a   1.000
_cell.length_b   1.000
_cell.length_c   1.000
_cell.angle_alpha   90.00
_cell.angle_beta   90.00
_cell.angle_gamma   90.00
#
_symmetry.space_group_name_H-M   'P 1'
#
loop_
_entity.id
_entity.type
_entity.pdbx_description
1 polymer ?
#
loop_
_entity_poly.entity_id
_entity_poly.type
_entity_poly.pdbx_seq_one_letter_code
_entity_poly.pdbx_strand_id
1 'polypeptide(L)'
;MSGILLFSSLQAQKQEQKKGRTFVFPVITRSLETGWNFGALTAKIFSLYPDDTISRSSNLEILAMASTRKQVVFALVGTQYFRNEQFIMEEQISSSLFPDRFWGLGSQTRDEQEENYSFRQAYFMVHGKKKIVPNFFAGLVYEAQKVWDINYIPGGVFEASNVAGKNGYFISGVGGSLSFDNRNNAFAPNKGFYMQLFWNHFDRFWGSDFNYENLITDIRSYSPIGRHSVLAFQWLNFMTFGDQVPLRSLANFGGASKMRGYYEGRFRDKNQMFIQGEIRYPIYKFIQGVCFAGAGSVAPTLQDYSIQQLKYSAGAGLRLMLSKKEKLSLRIDYGIGMGRNRGLYLQLGEAF
;
A
#
# COMPACT_ATOMS: atom_id res chain seq x y z
N MET A 1 1.30 -7.03 -0.20
CA MET A 1 0.69 -6.03 -1.10
C MET A 1 0.94 -4.57 -0.72
N SER A 2 1.56 -4.24 0.40
CA SER A 2 1.57 -2.87 0.92
C SER A 2 2.67 -1.95 0.39
N GLY A 3 3.67 -2.42 -0.30
CA GLY A 3 4.83 -1.58 -0.67
C GLY A 3 4.77 -0.91 -2.04
N ILE A 4 3.93 -1.35 -2.95
CA ILE A 4 3.99 -0.92 -4.35
C ILE A 4 2.76 -0.08 -4.78
N LEU A 5 1.68 -0.08 -4.00
CA LEU A 5 0.47 0.73 -4.29
C LEU A 5 0.67 2.26 -4.20
N LEU A 6 1.87 2.74 -3.86
CA LEU A 6 2.16 4.17 -3.69
C LEU A 6 2.36 4.93 -5.00
N PHE A 7 2.44 4.26 -6.15
CA PHE A 7 2.80 4.91 -7.41
C PHE A 7 1.65 5.09 -8.40
N SER A 8 0.45 4.57 -8.15
CA SER A 8 -0.70 4.69 -9.08
C SER A 8 -1.27 6.10 -9.22
N SER A 9 -0.47 7.11 -9.05
CA SER A 9 -0.99 8.40 -8.71
C SER A 9 -0.45 9.62 -9.45
N LEU A 10 0.27 9.49 -10.54
CA LEU A 10 0.53 10.64 -11.43
C LEU A 10 -0.68 10.94 -12.33
N GLN A 11 -1.81 11.28 -11.71
CA GLN A 11 -3.01 11.73 -12.45
C GLN A 11 -2.89 13.23 -12.72
N ALA A 12 -2.41 13.59 -13.90
CA ALA A 12 -2.42 14.95 -14.40
C ALA A 12 -3.86 15.45 -14.56
N GLN A 13 -4.14 16.62 -13.97
CA GLN A 13 -5.42 17.31 -14.17
C GLN A 13 -5.65 17.70 -15.63
N LYS A 14 -6.92 17.64 -16.04
CA LYS A 14 -7.49 18.15 -17.28
C LYS A 14 -6.90 19.50 -17.73
N GLN A 15 -6.16 19.51 -18.77
CA GLN A 15 -6.10 20.46 -19.91
C GLN A 15 -4.74 20.38 -20.61
N GLU A 16 -4.75 20.22 -21.94
CA GLU A 16 -3.59 20.23 -22.85
C GLU A 16 -2.82 18.93 -23.12
N GLN A 17 -3.37 17.73 -22.93
CA GLN A 17 -2.61 16.52 -23.28
C GLN A 17 -3.21 15.70 -24.45
N LYS A 18 -3.24 16.30 -25.66
CA LYS A 18 -3.52 15.54 -26.89
C LYS A 18 -2.35 14.63 -27.34
N LYS A 19 -1.16 14.78 -26.77
CA LYS A 19 0.03 13.92 -27.03
C LYS A 19 0.55 13.37 -25.74
N GLY A 20 0.79 12.04 -25.67
CA GLY A 20 1.37 11.40 -24.50
C GLY A 20 2.71 12.02 -24.10
N ARG A 21 2.92 12.20 -22.79
CA ARG A 21 4.18 12.72 -22.22
C ARG A 21 4.88 11.65 -21.40
N THR A 22 6.17 11.55 -21.58
CA THR A 22 7.03 10.66 -20.79
C THR A 22 7.90 11.50 -19.87
N PHE A 23 7.97 11.09 -18.62
CA PHE A 23 8.78 11.70 -17.57
C PHE A 23 9.71 10.65 -16.98
N VAL A 24 10.90 11.07 -16.61
CA VAL A 24 11.85 10.25 -15.87
C VAL A 24 12.22 11.00 -14.60
N PHE A 25 12.05 10.34 -13.45
CA PHE A 25 12.34 10.90 -12.14
C PHE A 25 13.35 10.02 -11.41
N PRO A 26 14.37 10.60 -10.80
CA PRO A 26 15.17 9.90 -9.81
C PRO A 26 14.27 9.61 -8.58
N VAL A 27 14.39 8.42 -8.03
CA VAL A 27 13.69 8.00 -6.81
C VAL A 27 14.71 7.93 -5.68
N ILE A 28 14.53 8.77 -4.67
CA ILE A 28 15.29 8.72 -3.42
C ILE A 28 14.27 8.71 -2.30
N THR A 29 14.17 7.58 -1.61
CA THR A 29 13.23 7.39 -0.49
C THR A 29 13.91 6.68 0.66
N ARG A 30 13.26 6.70 1.83
CA ARG A 30 13.75 6.00 3.02
C ARG A 30 12.57 5.43 3.80
N SER A 31 12.74 4.20 4.28
CA SER A 31 11.81 3.58 5.23
C SER A 31 12.57 2.71 6.23
N LEU A 32 11.84 2.17 7.20
CA LEU A 32 12.42 1.23 8.18
C LEU A 32 12.83 -0.09 7.51
N GLU A 33 12.06 -0.53 6.51
CA GLU A 33 12.24 -1.81 5.83
C GLU A 33 13.45 -1.80 4.91
N THR A 34 13.65 -0.69 4.22
CA THR A 34 14.60 -0.62 3.11
C THR A 34 15.88 0.15 3.46
N GLY A 35 15.86 0.96 4.52
CA GLY A 35 16.86 2.01 4.66
C GLY A 35 16.69 3.03 3.54
N TRP A 36 17.76 3.46 2.89
CA TRP A 36 17.72 4.32 1.73
C TRP A 36 17.44 3.51 0.46
N ASN A 37 16.55 4.01 -0.37
CA ASN A 37 16.25 3.50 -1.70
C ASN A 37 16.75 4.51 -2.73
N PHE A 38 17.36 3.98 -3.80
CA PHE A 38 17.80 4.72 -4.96
C PHE A 38 17.30 4.03 -6.22
N GLY A 39 16.77 4.81 -7.15
CA GLY A 39 16.20 4.24 -8.35
C GLY A 39 15.76 5.28 -9.36
N ALA A 40 15.00 4.82 -10.34
CA ALA A 40 14.38 5.65 -11.35
C ALA A 40 12.92 5.20 -11.57
N LEU A 41 12.06 6.17 -11.74
CA LEU A 41 10.67 6.02 -12.17
C LEU A 41 10.51 6.65 -13.55
N THR A 42 10.10 5.87 -14.52
CA THR A 42 9.66 6.37 -15.82
C THR A 42 8.14 6.31 -15.85
N ALA A 43 7.48 7.44 -16.09
CA ALA A 43 6.03 7.54 -16.17
C ALA A 43 5.61 8.08 -17.54
N LYS A 44 4.74 7.35 -18.24
CA LYS A 44 4.07 7.80 -19.47
C LYS A 44 2.63 8.13 -19.14
N ILE A 45 2.23 9.38 -19.37
CA ILE A 45 0.85 9.86 -19.18
C ILE A 45 0.25 10.10 -20.57
N PHE A 46 -0.93 9.55 -20.83
CA PHE A 46 -1.59 9.62 -22.13
C PHE A 46 -3.11 9.59 -21.99
N SER A 47 -3.82 9.97 -23.06
CA SER A 47 -5.25 9.78 -23.16
C SER A 47 -5.55 8.72 -24.21
N LEU A 48 -6.38 7.72 -23.86
CA LEU A 48 -6.87 6.72 -24.81
C LEU A 48 -7.86 7.33 -25.81
N TYR A 49 -8.59 8.36 -25.39
CA TYR A 49 -9.61 9.05 -26.19
C TYR A 49 -9.32 10.56 -26.13
N PRO A 50 -8.61 11.13 -27.11
CA PRO A 50 -8.21 12.55 -27.09
C PRO A 50 -9.36 13.54 -27.11
N ASP A 51 -10.54 13.11 -27.58
CA ASP A 51 -11.80 13.86 -27.62
C ASP A 51 -12.60 13.78 -26.31
N ASP A 52 -12.24 12.85 -25.42
CA ASP A 52 -12.88 12.72 -24.10
C ASP A 52 -12.38 13.80 -23.13
N THR A 53 -13.30 14.64 -22.69
CA THR A 53 -13.02 15.71 -21.73
C THR A 53 -13.38 15.35 -20.29
N ILE A 54 -13.94 14.17 -20.06
CA ILE A 54 -14.42 13.69 -18.75
C ILE A 54 -13.39 12.80 -18.08
N SER A 55 -12.83 11.84 -18.83
CA SER A 55 -11.91 10.85 -18.28
C SER A 55 -10.60 11.46 -17.82
N ARG A 56 -10.07 10.93 -16.74
CA ARG A 56 -8.69 11.17 -16.28
C ARG A 56 -7.70 10.64 -17.30
N SER A 57 -6.49 11.16 -17.28
CA SER A 57 -5.40 10.64 -18.10
C SER A 57 -4.97 9.25 -17.62
N SER A 58 -4.76 8.34 -18.56
CA SER A 58 -4.16 7.04 -18.30
C SER A 58 -2.66 7.19 -18.02
N ASN A 59 -2.10 6.26 -17.27
CA ASN A 59 -0.67 6.21 -16.99
C ASN A 59 -0.11 4.80 -17.13
N LEU A 60 1.19 4.74 -17.41
CA LEU A 60 2.01 3.54 -17.33
C LEU A 60 3.34 3.92 -16.71
N GLU A 61 3.71 3.24 -15.64
CA GLU A 61 4.88 3.56 -14.83
C GLU A 61 5.81 2.36 -14.74
N ILE A 62 7.11 2.60 -14.91
CA ILE A 62 8.16 1.60 -14.73
C ILE A 62 9.07 2.09 -13.62
N LEU A 63 9.20 1.30 -12.57
CA LEU A 63 10.07 1.54 -11.42
C LEU A 63 11.20 0.53 -11.41
N ALA A 64 12.45 1.01 -11.28
CA ALA A 64 13.60 0.19 -10.94
C ALA A 64 14.27 0.80 -9.71
N MET A 65 14.48 0.02 -8.66
CA MET A 65 14.95 0.51 -7.37
C MET A 65 15.84 -0.52 -6.67
N ALA A 66 16.90 -0.03 -6.02
CA ALA A 66 17.72 -0.80 -5.10
C ALA A 66 17.81 -0.09 -3.75
N SER A 67 18.04 -0.85 -2.68
CA SER A 67 18.11 -0.32 -1.32
C SER A 67 19.44 -0.61 -0.62
N THR A 68 19.74 0.17 0.42
CA THR A 68 20.92 -0.06 1.28
C THR A 68 20.81 -1.35 2.09
N ARG A 69 19.63 -1.96 2.16
CA ARG A 69 19.40 -3.28 2.77
C ARG A 69 19.38 -4.43 1.75
N LYS A 70 19.98 -4.21 0.57
CA LYS A 70 20.13 -5.21 -0.50
C LYS A 70 18.82 -5.68 -1.14
N GLN A 71 17.74 -4.90 -1.01
CA GLN A 71 16.52 -5.17 -1.77
C GLN A 71 16.67 -4.61 -3.19
N VAL A 72 16.09 -5.32 -4.16
CA VAL A 72 16.00 -4.89 -5.55
C VAL A 72 14.55 -5.09 -5.98
N VAL A 73 13.96 -4.07 -6.59
CA VAL A 73 12.56 -4.07 -7.03
C VAL A 73 12.47 -3.55 -8.46
N PHE A 74 11.78 -4.30 -9.30
CA PHE A 74 11.28 -3.86 -10.59
C PHE A 74 9.77 -3.93 -10.58
N ALA A 75 9.11 -2.87 -11.04
CA ALA A 75 7.67 -2.85 -11.14
C ALA A 75 7.22 -2.11 -12.40
N LEU A 76 6.17 -2.62 -13.02
CA LEU A 76 5.37 -1.96 -14.03
C LEU A 76 3.97 -1.84 -13.44
N VAL A 77 3.46 -0.62 -13.40
CA VAL A 77 2.13 -0.31 -12.87
C VAL A 77 1.42 0.59 -13.87
N GLY A 78 0.15 0.32 -14.11
CA GLY A 78 -0.64 1.12 -15.02
C GLY A 78 -2.06 1.34 -14.51
N THR A 79 -2.67 2.41 -15.04
CA THR A 79 -4.10 2.66 -14.92
C THR A 79 -4.59 3.26 -16.24
N GLN A 80 -5.51 2.55 -16.89
CA GLN A 80 -6.14 3.01 -18.12
C GLN A 80 -7.59 3.43 -17.84
N TYR A 81 -7.92 4.63 -18.28
CA TYR A 81 -9.29 5.19 -18.22
C TYR A 81 -9.91 5.12 -19.60
N PHE A 82 -10.98 4.35 -19.71
CA PHE A 82 -11.78 4.26 -20.93
C PHE A 82 -12.85 5.36 -20.95
N ARG A 83 -13.42 5.60 -22.13
CA ARG A 83 -14.32 6.73 -22.43
C ARG A 83 -15.32 7.01 -21.30
N ASN A 84 -15.38 8.26 -20.84
CA ASN A 84 -16.22 8.74 -19.73
C ASN A 84 -16.00 7.99 -18.41
N GLU A 85 -14.82 7.37 -18.25
CA GLU A 85 -14.50 6.48 -17.12
C GLU A 85 -15.51 5.35 -16.92
N GLN A 86 -16.14 4.86 -18.01
CA GLN A 86 -17.08 3.74 -17.93
C GLN A 86 -16.38 2.46 -17.51
N PHE A 87 -15.10 2.30 -17.93
CA PHE A 87 -14.21 1.24 -17.46
C PHE A 87 -12.88 1.84 -17.02
N ILE A 88 -12.31 1.24 -15.99
CA ILE A 88 -10.95 1.52 -15.51
C ILE A 88 -10.25 0.17 -15.43
N MET A 89 -9.05 0.08 -16.00
CA MET A 89 -8.19 -1.09 -15.87
C MET A 89 -6.93 -0.69 -15.10
N GLU A 90 -6.63 -1.44 -14.06
CA GLU A 90 -5.42 -1.30 -13.26
C GLU A 90 -4.60 -2.57 -13.41
N GLU A 91 -3.33 -2.42 -13.70
CA GLU A 91 -2.41 -3.54 -13.80
C GLU A 91 -1.14 -3.30 -13.01
N GLN A 92 -0.59 -4.40 -12.49
CA GLN A 92 0.68 -4.43 -11.80
C GLN A 92 1.44 -5.70 -12.13
N ILE A 93 2.69 -5.53 -12.54
CA ILE A 93 3.68 -6.60 -12.69
C ILE A 93 4.89 -6.19 -11.89
N SER A 94 5.39 -7.06 -11.02
CA SER A 94 6.61 -6.74 -10.29
C SER A 94 7.45 -7.98 -10.00
N SER A 95 8.74 -7.75 -9.84
CA SER A 95 9.68 -8.77 -9.37
C SER A 95 10.62 -8.13 -8.34
N SER A 96 10.92 -8.87 -7.30
CA SER A 96 11.84 -8.38 -6.27
C SER A 96 12.67 -9.48 -5.62
N LEU A 97 13.88 -9.09 -5.22
CA LEU A 97 14.69 -9.74 -4.18
C LEU A 97 14.51 -8.92 -2.91
N PHE A 98 14.07 -9.55 -1.82
CA PHE A 98 13.66 -8.82 -0.63
C PHE A 98 14.18 -9.46 0.67
N PRO A 99 15.38 -9.07 1.15
CA PRO A 99 15.74 -9.24 2.54
C PRO A 99 14.75 -8.51 3.44
N ASP A 100 14.21 -9.20 4.44
CA ASP A 100 13.15 -8.71 5.32
C ASP A 100 13.37 -9.22 6.75
N ARG A 101 12.52 -8.83 7.68
CA ARG A 101 12.58 -9.22 9.09
C ARG A 101 11.30 -9.90 9.52
N PHE A 102 11.46 -10.81 10.47
CA PHE A 102 10.37 -11.58 11.04
C PHE A 102 10.52 -11.67 12.55
N TRP A 103 9.42 -11.57 13.29
CA TRP A 103 9.37 -11.65 14.76
C TRP A 103 8.44 -12.76 15.26
N GLY A 104 7.90 -13.59 14.37
CA GLY A 104 6.84 -14.53 14.67
C GLY A 104 5.47 -14.03 14.23
N LEU A 105 4.43 -14.80 14.54
CA LEU A 105 3.03 -14.49 14.26
C LEU A 105 2.35 -13.95 15.52
N GLY A 106 1.36 -13.07 15.32
CA GLY A 106 0.55 -12.49 16.38
C GLY A 106 0.96 -11.10 16.81
N SER A 107 0.15 -10.54 17.71
CA SER A 107 0.32 -9.18 18.24
C SER A 107 1.29 -9.09 19.43
N GLN A 108 1.68 -10.21 20.03
CA GLN A 108 2.48 -10.23 21.27
C GLN A 108 3.94 -10.65 21.06
N THR A 109 4.41 -10.69 19.82
CA THR A 109 5.81 -10.99 19.50
C THR A 109 6.75 -9.95 20.09
N ARG A 110 7.87 -10.42 20.68
CA ARG A 110 8.86 -9.58 21.37
C ARG A 110 9.91 -9.05 20.40
N ASP A 111 10.55 -7.92 20.76
CA ASP A 111 11.59 -7.31 19.93
C ASP A 111 12.83 -8.20 19.78
N GLU A 112 13.13 -9.03 20.81
CA GLU A 112 14.27 -9.96 20.84
C GLU A 112 14.09 -11.15 19.88
N GLN A 113 12.89 -11.39 19.38
CA GLN A 113 12.58 -12.45 18.41
C GLN A 113 12.91 -12.05 16.96
N GLU A 114 13.54 -10.89 16.75
CA GLU A 114 13.89 -10.43 15.41
C GLU A 114 14.82 -11.41 14.70
N GLU A 115 14.40 -11.90 13.54
CA GLU A 115 15.16 -12.77 12.65
C GLU A 115 15.16 -12.19 11.24
N ASN A 116 16.32 -12.23 10.56
CA ASN A 116 16.40 -11.85 9.16
C ASN A 116 16.09 -13.07 8.28
N TYR A 117 15.28 -12.84 7.26
CA TYR A 117 15.04 -13.80 6.20
C TYR A 117 15.06 -13.08 4.84
N SER A 118 15.13 -13.83 3.76
CA SER A 118 15.05 -13.24 2.42
C SER A 118 14.26 -14.15 1.50
N PHE A 119 13.72 -13.55 0.45
CA PHE A 119 12.95 -14.26 -0.57
C PHE A 119 13.04 -13.53 -1.91
N ARG A 120 12.70 -14.25 -2.98
CA ARG A 120 12.38 -13.66 -4.27
C ARG A 120 10.91 -13.79 -4.53
N GLN A 121 10.33 -12.81 -5.22
CA GLN A 121 8.95 -12.87 -5.63
C GLN A 121 8.73 -12.29 -7.03
N ALA A 122 7.73 -12.83 -7.71
CA ALA A 122 7.08 -12.22 -8.87
C ALA A 122 5.60 -12.05 -8.53
N TYR A 123 5.04 -10.93 -8.93
CA TYR A 123 3.64 -10.57 -8.66
C TYR A 123 3.00 -10.03 -9.93
N PHE A 124 1.78 -10.46 -10.17
CA PHE A 124 0.93 -10.03 -11.27
C PHE A 124 -0.48 -9.73 -10.76
N MET A 125 -1.07 -8.64 -11.19
CA MET A 125 -2.46 -8.29 -10.91
C MET A 125 -3.05 -7.52 -12.08
N VAL A 126 -4.29 -7.88 -12.43
CA VAL A 126 -5.16 -7.09 -13.31
C VAL A 126 -6.50 -6.90 -12.63
N HIS A 127 -6.97 -5.66 -12.60
CA HIS A 127 -8.20 -5.26 -11.97
C HIS A 127 -9.03 -4.39 -12.93
N GLY A 128 -10.10 -4.95 -13.46
CA GLY A 128 -11.06 -4.25 -14.30
C GLY A 128 -12.25 -3.74 -13.49
N LYS A 129 -12.54 -2.44 -13.58
CA LYS A 129 -13.66 -1.79 -12.87
C LYS A 129 -14.63 -1.17 -13.86
N LYS A 130 -15.92 -1.38 -13.65
CA LYS A 130 -17.02 -0.76 -14.40
C LYS A 130 -17.73 0.28 -13.52
N LYS A 131 -17.95 1.46 -14.06
CA LYS A 131 -18.79 2.49 -13.41
C LYS A 131 -20.24 2.00 -13.41
N ILE A 132 -20.84 1.93 -12.23
CA ILE A 132 -22.25 1.56 -12.04
C ILE A 132 -23.10 2.82 -11.95
N VAL A 133 -22.70 3.75 -11.08
CA VAL A 133 -23.27 5.10 -10.93
C VAL A 133 -22.12 6.10 -10.70
N PRO A 134 -22.34 7.40 -10.73
CA PRO A 134 -21.30 8.38 -10.46
C PRO A 134 -20.53 8.06 -9.16
N ASN A 135 -19.20 8.04 -9.25
CA ASN A 135 -18.25 7.75 -8.17
C ASN A 135 -18.29 6.30 -7.61
N PHE A 136 -19.18 5.43 -8.10
CA PHE A 136 -19.28 4.06 -7.65
C PHE A 136 -18.90 3.07 -8.76
N PHE A 137 -17.99 2.15 -8.44
CA PHE A 137 -17.48 1.15 -9.37
C PHE A 137 -17.58 -0.25 -8.76
N ALA A 138 -17.90 -1.23 -9.60
CA ALA A 138 -17.75 -2.64 -9.31
C ALA A 138 -16.69 -3.24 -10.22
N GLY A 139 -15.88 -4.15 -9.71
CA GLY A 139 -14.74 -4.68 -10.45
C GLY A 139 -14.51 -6.17 -10.23
N LEU A 140 -13.72 -6.73 -11.17
CA LEU A 140 -13.18 -8.08 -11.07
C LEU A 140 -11.66 -7.98 -11.07
N VAL A 141 -11.02 -8.80 -10.27
CA VAL A 141 -9.58 -8.86 -10.14
C VAL A 141 -9.07 -10.28 -10.38
N TYR A 142 -7.93 -10.38 -11.03
CA TYR A 142 -7.11 -11.58 -11.05
C TYR A 142 -5.76 -11.24 -10.45
N GLU A 143 -5.27 -12.09 -9.57
CA GLU A 143 -4.01 -11.91 -8.86
C GLU A 143 -3.22 -13.23 -8.88
N ALA A 144 -1.92 -13.13 -9.13
CA ALA A 144 -0.99 -14.24 -9.05
C ALA A 144 0.33 -13.80 -8.39
N GLN A 145 0.88 -14.65 -7.54
CA GLN A 145 2.17 -14.41 -6.90
C GLN A 145 2.98 -15.70 -6.81
N LYS A 146 4.23 -15.63 -7.20
CA LYS A 146 5.21 -16.68 -6.94
C LYS A 146 6.25 -16.18 -5.95
N VAL A 147 6.52 -16.95 -4.92
CA VAL A 147 7.59 -16.71 -3.93
C VAL A 147 8.52 -17.90 -3.93
N TRP A 148 9.81 -17.65 -4.02
CA TRP A 148 10.83 -18.69 -4.07
C TRP A 148 12.15 -18.21 -3.46
N ASP A 149 13.13 -19.09 -3.34
CA ASP A 149 14.44 -18.78 -2.79
C ASP A 149 14.32 -18.13 -1.39
N ILE A 150 13.53 -18.80 -0.53
CA ILE A 150 13.31 -18.32 0.84
C ILE A 150 14.46 -18.83 1.69
N ASN A 151 15.25 -17.88 2.23
CA ASN A 151 16.38 -18.17 3.09
C ASN A 151 16.09 -17.63 4.49
N TYR A 152 16.20 -18.49 5.51
CA TYR A 152 15.99 -18.18 6.92
C TYR A 152 16.98 -18.96 7.79
N ILE A 153 17.03 -18.66 9.09
CA ILE A 153 17.96 -19.32 10.03
C ILE A 153 17.35 -20.67 10.46
N PRO A 154 18.00 -21.81 10.20
CA PRO A 154 17.57 -23.12 10.71
C PRO A 154 17.44 -23.12 12.24
N GLY A 155 16.32 -23.63 12.75
CA GLY A 155 16.00 -23.62 14.19
C GLY A 155 15.56 -22.26 14.72
N GLY A 156 15.47 -21.23 13.88
CA GLY A 156 15.07 -19.88 14.25
C GLY A 156 13.55 -19.69 14.41
N VAL A 157 13.18 -18.45 14.70
CA VAL A 157 11.77 -18.04 14.93
C VAL A 157 10.91 -18.27 13.68
N PHE A 158 11.49 -18.05 12.50
CA PHE A 158 10.80 -18.25 11.23
C PHE A 158 10.39 -19.72 11.03
N GLU A 159 11.32 -20.64 11.25
CA GLU A 159 11.05 -22.07 11.12
C GLU A 159 10.10 -22.57 12.21
N ALA A 160 10.32 -22.15 13.46
CA ALA A 160 9.50 -22.54 14.61
C ALA A 160 8.04 -22.04 14.50
N SER A 161 7.80 -20.93 13.82
CA SER A 161 6.45 -20.39 13.59
C SER A 161 5.62 -21.20 12.61
N ASN A 162 6.18 -22.23 12.00
CA ASN A 162 5.52 -23.13 11.04
C ASN A 162 4.71 -22.37 9.95
N VAL A 163 5.31 -21.33 9.39
CA VAL A 163 4.69 -20.48 8.39
C VAL A 163 4.40 -21.27 7.12
N ALA A 164 3.18 -21.20 6.61
CA ALA A 164 2.82 -21.86 5.36
C ALA A 164 3.64 -21.28 4.19
N GLY A 165 4.07 -22.14 3.27
CA GLY A 165 4.86 -21.76 2.11
C GLY A 165 6.33 -21.44 2.38
N LYS A 166 6.92 -21.84 3.52
CA LYS A 166 8.31 -21.56 3.88
C LYS A 166 9.36 -22.09 2.89
N ASN A 167 9.00 -23.01 2.02
CA ASN A 167 9.90 -23.57 0.99
C ASN A 167 9.66 -22.96 -0.40
N GLY A 168 8.81 -21.93 -0.49
CA GLY A 168 8.35 -21.34 -1.74
C GLY A 168 6.96 -21.82 -2.10
N TYR A 169 6.25 -21.01 -2.92
CA TYR A 169 4.87 -21.30 -3.32
C TYR A 169 4.44 -20.45 -4.51
N PHE A 170 3.37 -20.88 -5.13
CA PHE A 170 2.62 -20.11 -6.10
C PHE A 170 1.17 -19.96 -5.61
N ILE A 171 0.63 -18.75 -5.70
CA ILE A 171 -0.78 -18.49 -5.47
C ILE A 171 -1.38 -17.81 -6.69
N SER A 172 -2.62 -18.15 -6.98
CA SER A 172 -3.40 -17.57 -8.07
C SER A 172 -4.86 -17.57 -7.68
N GLY A 173 -5.56 -16.50 -7.97
CA GLY A 173 -6.96 -16.35 -7.58
C GLY A 173 -7.67 -15.24 -8.32
N VAL A 174 -8.98 -15.27 -8.15
CA VAL A 174 -9.91 -14.26 -8.69
C VAL A 174 -10.63 -13.56 -7.55
N GLY A 175 -11.13 -12.38 -7.83
CA GLY A 175 -11.86 -11.64 -6.80
C GLY A 175 -12.81 -10.61 -7.37
N GLY A 176 -13.53 -9.98 -6.45
CA GLY A 176 -14.43 -8.88 -6.75
C GLY A 176 -14.10 -7.64 -5.93
N SER A 177 -14.49 -6.50 -6.43
CA SER A 177 -14.33 -5.24 -5.72
C SER A 177 -15.54 -4.33 -5.86
N LEU A 178 -15.77 -3.54 -4.83
CA LEU A 178 -16.68 -2.40 -4.84
C LEU A 178 -15.90 -1.18 -4.38
N SER A 179 -16.01 -0.06 -5.07
CA SER A 179 -15.36 1.17 -4.66
C SER A 179 -16.23 2.40 -4.88
N PHE A 180 -16.15 3.32 -3.92
CA PHE A 180 -16.75 4.65 -3.99
C PHE A 180 -15.65 5.68 -3.77
N ASP A 181 -15.50 6.65 -4.69
CA ASP A 181 -14.48 7.69 -4.61
C ASP A 181 -15.01 9.03 -5.09
N ASN A 182 -15.33 9.92 -4.15
CA ASN A 182 -15.69 11.30 -4.41
C ASN A 182 -14.65 12.30 -3.89
N ARG A 183 -13.42 11.86 -3.65
CA ARG A 183 -12.34 12.75 -3.25
C ARG A 183 -12.08 13.80 -4.33
N ASN A 184 -11.81 15.01 -3.90
CA ASN A 184 -11.49 16.10 -4.83
C ASN A 184 -10.11 15.96 -5.49
N ASN A 185 -9.26 15.10 -4.97
CA ASN A 185 -7.96 14.77 -5.53
C ASN A 185 -7.52 13.39 -4.99
N ALA A 186 -6.94 12.55 -5.84
CA ALA A 186 -6.53 11.22 -5.43
C ALA A 186 -5.20 11.21 -4.65
N PHE A 187 -4.34 12.24 -4.84
CA PHE A 187 -2.98 12.31 -4.28
C PHE A 187 -2.88 13.02 -2.93
N ALA A 188 -3.47 14.20 -2.88
CA ALA A 188 -3.51 15.03 -1.70
C ALA A 188 -4.95 15.52 -1.49
N PRO A 189 -5.84 14.60 -1.11
CA PRO A 189 -7.23 14.95 -0.87
C PRO A 189 -7.34 15.85 0.34
N ASN A 190 -8.18 16.90 0.21
CA ASN A 190 -8.51 17.76 1.31
C ASN A 190 -10.02 17.77 1.60
N LYS A 191 -10.81 17.09 0.76
CA LYS A 191 -12.25 16.90 0.93
C LYS A 191 -12.69 15.63 0.21
N GLY A 192 -13.66 14.94 0.81
CA GLY A 192 -14.32 13.80 0.20
C GLY A 192 -14.13 12.51 0.97
N PHE A 193 -14.62 11.46 0.39
CA PHE A 193 -14.68 10.13 0.97
C PHE A 193 -14.21 9.09 -0.04
N TYR A 194 -13.53 8.08 0.44
CA TYR A 194 -13.11 6.91 -0.32
C TYR A 194 -13.49 5.65 0.46
N MET A 195 -14.07 4.69 -0.22
CA MET A 195 -14.32 3.36 0.31
C MET A 195 -13.94 2.33 -0.74
N GLN A 196 -13.26 1.29 -0.33
CA GLN A 196 -12.96 0.13 -1.15
C GLN A 196 -13.19 -1.14 -0.38
N LEU A 197 -13.88 -2.07 -1.00
CA LEU A 197 -14.05 -3.44 -0.55
C LEU A 197 -13.45 -4.34 -1.61
N PHE A 198 -12.52 -5.19 -1.20
CA PHE A 198 -11.91 -6.23 -2.04
C PHE A 198 -12.17 -7.59 -1.40
N TRP A 199 -12.62 -8.53 -2.20
CA TRP A 199 -12.68 -9.94 -1.86
C TRP A 199 -11.90 -10.72 -2.90
N ASN A 200 -10.94 -11.56 -2.48
CA ASN A 200 -10.15 -12.42 -3.33
C ASN A 200 -10.25 -13.86 -2.85
N HIS A 201 -10.40 -14.78 -3.78
CA HIS A 201 -10.48 -16.22 -3.57
C HIS A 201 -9.31 -16.90 -4.30
N PHE A 202 -8.44 -17.53 -3.55
CA PHE A 202 -7.31 -18.30 -4.04
C PHE A 202 -7.61 -19.77 -3.88
N ASP A 203 -7.50 -20.53 -4.96
CA ASP A 203 -7.87 -21.94 -4.98
C ASP A 203 -7.04 -22.74 -5.98
N ARG A 204 -6.93 -24.05 -5.74
CA ARG A 204 -6.23 -24.98 -6.64
C ARG A 204 -6.80 -25.00 -8.05
N PHE A 205 -8.08 -24.72 -8.22
CA PHE A 205 -8.70 -24.57 -9.54
C PHE A 205 -8.01 -23.49 -10.39
N TRP A 206 -7.51 -22.43 -9.76
CA TRP A 206 -6.75 -21.35 -10.39
C TRP A 206 -5.24 -21.62 -10.43
N GLY A 207 -4.79 -22.82 -9.98
CA GLY A 207 -3.38 -23.19 -9.90
C GLY A 207 -2.68 -22.77 -8.61
N SER A 208 -3.40 -22.34 -7.60
CA SER A 208 -2.82 -21.95 -6.30
C SER A 208 -2.39 -23.18 -5.49
N ASP A 209 -1.22 -23.09 -4.82
CA ASP A 209 -0.76 -24.12 -3.88
C ASP A 209 -1.60 -24.12 -2.57
N PHE A 210 -2.28 -23.00 -2.27
CA PHE A 210 -3.04 -22.79 -1.04
C PHE A 210 -4.47 -22.34 -1.35
N ASN A 211 -5.41 -22.78 -0.49
CA ASN A 211 -6.81 -22.38 -0.56
C ASN A 211 -7.11 -21.43 0.59
N TYR A 212 -7.45 -20.19 0.29
CA TYR A 212 -7.82 -19.17 1.27
C TYR A 212 -8.53 -18.00 0.59
N GLU A 213 -9.13 -17.14 1.39
CA GLU A 213 -9.82 -15.94 0.93
C GLU A 213 -9.31 -14.71 1.69
N ASN A 214 -9.29 -13.56 1.01
CA ASN A 214 -9.02 -12.28 1.64
C ASN A 214 -10.23 -11.36 1.48
N LEU A 215 -10.58 -10.67 2.56
CA LEU A 215 -11.54 -9.56 2.54
C LEU A 215 -10.84 -8.31 3.08
N ILE A 216 -10.72 -7.30 2.23
CA ILE A 216 -10.03 -6.05 2.56
C ILE A 216 -11.02 -4.91 2.47
N THR A 217 -11.12 -4.12 3.53
CA THR A 217 -11.93 -2.91 3.57
C THR A 217 -11.03 -1.72 3.89
N ASP A 218 -11.04 -0.71 3.05
CA ASP A 218 -10.30 0.55 3.26
C ASP A 218 -11.28 1.72 3.14
N ILE A 219 -11.47 2.43 4.25
CA ILE A 219 -12.34 3.61 4.33
C ILE A 219 -11.50 4.80 4.70
N ARG A 220 -11.62 5.87 3.93
CA ARG A 220 -10.90 7.13 4.16
C ARG A 220 -11.84 8.31 4.06
N SER A 221 -11.68 9.26 4.94
CA SER A 221 -12.42 10.53 4.89
C SER A 221 -11.48 11.71 5.05
N TYR A 222 -11.84 12.80 4.38
CA TYR A 222 -11.05 14.02 4.35
C TYR A 222 -11.99 15.20 4.56
N SER A 223 -11.75 15.94 5.62
CA SER A 223 -12.61 17.08 6.01
C SER A 223 -11.74 18.32 6.23
N PRO A 224 -12.10 19.45 5.56
CA PRO A 224 -11.43 20.72 5.84
C PRO A 224 -11.71 21.15 7.28
N ILE A 225 -10.69 21.61 7.97
CA ILE A 225 -10.80 22.24 9.28
C ILE A 225 -10.37 23.70 9.13
N GLY A 226 -11.29 24.63 9.42
CA GLY A 226 -11.02 26.04 9.17
C GLY A 226 -10.72 26.33 7.70
N ARG A 227 -9.84 27.31 7.44
CA ARG A 227 -9.59 27.77 6.06
C ARG A 227 -8.57 26.93 5.27
N HIS A 228 -7.61 26.29 5.95
CA HIS A 228 -6.44 25.73 5.25
C HIS A 228 -5.96 24.39 5.78
N SER A 229 -6.56 23.88 6.87
CA SER A 229 -6.16 22.61 7.47
C SER A 229 -7.10 21.47 7.03
N VAL A 230 -6.63 20.24 7.10
CA VAL A 230 -7.37 19.05 6.71
C VAL A 230 -7.26 18.02 7.84
N LEU A 231 -8.39 17.45 8.24
CA LEU A 231 -8.45 16.22 9.02
C LEU A 231 -8.61 15.06 8.04
N ALA A 232 -7.66 14.16 8.01
CA ALA A 232 -7.74 12.91 7.28
C ALA A 232 -7.88 11.76 8.26
N PHE A 233 -8.73 10.80 7.92
CA PHE A 233 -9.00 9.60 8.70
C PHE A 233 -8.96 8.38 7.79
N GLN A 234 -8.42 7.27 8.28
CA GLN A 234 -8.47 5.97 7.63
C GLN A 234 -8.82 4.87 8.62
N TRP A 235 -9.73 3.99 8.22
CA TRP A 235 -9.95 2.69 8.81
C TRP A 235 -9.63 1.63 7.77
N LEU A 236 -8.75 0.70 8.13
CA LEU A 236 -8.41 -0.44 7.29
C LEU A 236 -8.63 -1.72 8.07
N ASN A 237 -9.33 -2.63 7.41
CA ASN A 237 -9.52 -3.98 7.90
C ASN A 237 -9.07 -4.97 6.81
N PHE A 238 -8.27 -5.95 7.19
CA PHE A 238 -7.79 -7.02 6.35
C PHE A 238 -8.07 -8.34 7.07
N MET A 239 -8.89 -9.17 6.47
CA MET A 239 -9.27 -10.48 7.00
C MET A 239 -8.83 -11.56 6.03
N THR A 240 -8.35 -12.67 6.56
CA THR A 240 -8.01 -13.85 5.78
C THR A 240 -8.68 -15.08 6.38
N PHE A 241 -9.39 -15.81 5.54
CA PHE A 241 -10.09 -17.04 5.88
C PHE A 241 -9.37 -18.22 5.22
N GLY A 242 -9.02 -19.22 5.99
CA GLY A 242 -8.28 -20.40 5.54
C GLY A 242 -7.33 -20.92 6.61
N ASP A 243 -7.01 -22.20 6.57
CA ASP A 243 -6.15 -22.83 7.57
C ASP A 243 -4.66 -22.55 7.29
N GLN A 244 -4.29 -22.65 6.03
CA GLN A 244 -2.91 -22.47 5.58
C GLN A 244 -2.82 -21.22 4.68
N VAL A 245 -2.36 -20.13 5.27
CA VAL A 245 -2.17 -18.86 4.57
C VAL A 245 -0.68 -18.59 4.45
N PRO A 246 -0.15 -18.44 3.22
CA PRO A 246 1.29 -18.25 3.05
C PRO A 246 1.74 -16.87 3.56
N LEU A 247 3.00 -16.78 3.99
CA LEU A 247 3.57 -15.63 4.71
C LEU A 247 3.26 -14.27 4.07
N ARG A 248 3.39 -14.18 2.74
CA ARG A 248 3.22 -12.89 2.04
C ARG A 248 1.75 -12.50 1.84
N SER A 249 0.83 -13.43 2.10
CA SER A 249 -0.62 -13.20 2.09
C SER A 249 -1.19 -12.87 3.46
N LEU A 250 -0.38 -12.99 4.52
CA LEU A 250 -0.74 -12.51 5.85
C LEU A 250 -0.80 -10.98 5.90
N ALA A 251 -1.61 -10.47 6.80
CA ALA A 251 -1.66 -9.05 7.11
C ALA A 251 -0.33 -8.56 7.70
N ASN A 252 0.16 -7.43 7.21
CA ASN A 252 1.41 -6.79 7.62
C ASN A 252 1.12 -5.47 8.31
N PHE A 253 1.29 -5.42 9.63
CA PHE A 253 1.09 -4.23 10.43
C PHE A 253 2.33 -3.35 10.43
N GLY A 254 2.16 -2.04 10.26
CA GLY A 254 3.25 -1.06 10.21
C GLY A 254 3.59 -0.59 8.80
N GLY A 255 4.64 0.22 8.70
CA GLY A 255 5.17 0.73 7.43
C GLY A 255 5.01 2.23 7.23
N ALA A 256 5.43 2.72 6.07
CA ALA A 256 5.47 4.15 5.76
C ALA A 256 4.10 4.82 5.61
N SER A 257 3.03 4.05 5.40
CA SER A 257 1.67 4.55 5.14
C SER A 257 0.65 4.11 6.20
N LYS A 258 0.99 3.10 6.99
CA LYS A 258 0.11 2.47 7.97
C LYS A 258 0.84 2.40 9.31
N MET A 259 0.23 2.87 10.39
CA MET A 259 0.79 2.75 11.73
C MET A 259 2.29 3.10 11.78
N ARG A 260 2.63 4.28 11.25
CA ARG A 260 4.02 4.78 11.13
C ARG A 260 4.73 4.77 12.48
N GLY A 261 5.96 4.30 12.49
CA GLY A 261 6.75 4.01 13.70
C GLY A 261 7.09 2.53 13.79
N TYR A 262 6.19 1.65 13.35
CA TYR A 262 6.46 0.22 13.25
C TYR A 262 7.09 -0.14 11.90
N TYR A 263 7.99 -1.13 11.92
CA TYR A 263 8.47 -1.82 10.72
C TYR A 263 7.28 -2.49 10.02
N GLU A 264 7.19 -2.47 8.68
CA GLU A 264 6.12 -3.17 7.96
C GLU A 264 6.23 -4.67 8.20
N GLY A 265 5.19 -5.26 8.81
CA GLY A 265 5.20 -6.64 9.24
C GLY A 265 5.89 -6.88 10.58
N ARG A 266 6.09 -5.83 11.43
CA ARG A 266 6.51 -6.01 12.83
C ARG A 266 5.55 -6.92 13.58
N PHE A 267 4.28 -6.83 13.27
CA PHE A 267 3.25 -7.78 13.66
C PHE A 267 2.59 -8.34 12.42
N ARG A 268 2.43 -9.65 12.36
CA ARG A 268 1.82 -10.37 11.23
C ARG A 268 0.85 -11.41 11.73
N ASP A 269 -0.32 -11.49 11.11
CA ASP A 269 -1.28 -12.55 11.35
C ASP A 269 -2.28 -12.63 10.19
N LYS A 270 -3.26 -13.54 10.28
CA LYS A 270 -4.33 -13.66 9.29
C LYS A 270 -5.18 -12.40 9.19
N ASN A 271 -5.42 -11.73 10.31
CA ASN A 271 -6.29 -10.56 10.36
C ASN A 271 -5.54 -9.34 10.89
N GLN A 272 -5.88 -8.18 10.35
CA GLN A 272 -5.38 -6.87 10.79
C GLN A 272 -6.51 -5.86 10.77
N MET A 273 -6.59 -5.06 11.81
CA MET A 273 -7.47 -3.90 11.84
C MET A 273 -6.71 -2.72 12.45
N PHE A 274 -6.81 -1.55 11.83
CA PHE A 274 -6.32 -0.31 12.42
C PHE A 274 -7.16 0.89 12.00
N ILE A 275 -7.12 1.90 12.85
CA ILE A 275 -7.58 3.25 12.58
C ILE A 275 -6.38 4.19 12.68
N GLN A 276 -6.33 5.18 11.82
CA GLN A 276 -5.37 6.27 11.94
C GLN A 276 -5.97 7.58 11.46
N GLY A 277 -5.48 8.66 12.03
CA GLY A 277 -5.86 10.00 11.64
C GLY A 277 -4.66 10.91 11.54
N GLU A 278 -4.76 11.94 10.71
CA GLU A 278 -3.75 12.99 10.64
C GLU A 278 -4.38 14.36 10.41
N ILE A 279 -3.78 15.36 11.03
CA ILE A 279 -4.10 16.76 10.81
C ILE A 279 -2.98 17.36 9.97
N ARG A 280 -3.34 17.87 8.80
CA ARG A 280 -2.46 18.59 7.86
C ARG A 280 -2.73 20.06 7.98
N TYR A 281 -1.69 20.88 8.22
CA TYR A 281 -1.85 22.32 8.40
C TYR A 281 -0.71 23.10 7.70
N PRO A 282 -0.99 24.28 7.13
CA PRO A 282 0.04 25.07 6.49
C PRO A 282 0.95 25.69 7.57
N ILE A 283 2.27 25.62 7.36
CA ILE A 283 3.27 26.32 8.16
C ILE A 283 3.74 27.56 7.40
N TYR A 284 4.12 27.34 6.14
CA TYR A 284 4.62 28.40 5.27
C TYR A 284 4.32 28.06 3.81
N LYS A 285 4.22 29.01 2.94
CA LYS A 285 3.86 28.96 1.49
C LYS A 285 3.88 27.57 0.82
N PHE A 286 4.96 26.83 0.95
CA PHE A 286 5.19 25.52 0.32
C PHE A 286 5.47 24.42 1.36
N ILE A 287 5.36 24.73 2.65
CA ILE A 287 5.61 23.81 3.75
C ILE A 287 4.32 23.60 4.54
N GLN A 288 3.92 22.34 4.69
CA GLN A 288 2.84 21.93 5.58
C GLN A 288 3.38 21.06 6.70
N GLY A 289 2.84 21.21 7.89
CA GLY A 289 3.03 20.32 9.02
C GLY A 289 1.95 19.26 9.06
N VAL A 290 2.31 18.10 9.59
CA VAL A 290 1.37 17.00 9.83
C VAL A 290 1.62 16.45 11.23
N CYS A 291 0.54 16.22 12.00
CA CYS A 291 0.56 15.38 13.18
C CYS A 291 -0.37 14.19 12.92
N PHE A 292 0.04 13.00 13.36
CA PHE A 292 -0.74 11.79 13.14
C PHE A 292 -0.73 10.88 14.36
N ALA A 293 -1.79 10.09 14.49
CA ALA A 293 -1.89 9.03 15.47
C ALA A 293 -2.71 7.86 14.91
N GLY A 294 -2.51 6.68 15.47
CA GLY A 294 -3.25 5.51 15.09
C GLY A 294 -3.23 4.44 16.17
N ALA A 295 -4.20 3.53 16.07
CA ALA A 295 -4.32 2.36 16.92
C ALA A 295 -4.77 1.15 16.09
N GLY A 296 -4.27 -0.03 16.40
CA GLY A 296 -4.67 -1.25 15.70
C GLY A 296 -3.98 -2.49 16.25
N SER A 297 -4.32 -3.63 15.68
CA SER A 297 -3.72 -4.92 16.06
C SER A 297 -3.80 -5.91 14.92
N VAL A 298 -3.14 -7.05 15.09
CA VAL A 298 -3.32 -8.26 14.31
C VAL A 298 -3.83 -9.38 15.21
N ALA A 299 -4.53 -10.35 14.62
CA ALA A 299 -5.07 -11.49 15.35
C ALA A 299 -5.23 -12.71 14.43
N PRO A 300 -5.13 -13.97 14.95
CA PRO A 300 -5.35 -15.17 14.15
C PRO A 300 -6.83 -15.32 13.72
N THR A 301 -7.77 -14.91 14.57
CA THR A 301 -9.21 -14.87 14.26
C THR A 301 -9.84 -13.54 14.69
N LEU A 302 -11.07 -13.27 14.25
CA LEU A 302 -11.78 -12.04 14.63
C LEU A 302 -12.14 -12.01 16.12
N GLN A 303 -12.27 -13.18 16.76
CA GLN A 303 -12.61 -13.31 18.18
C GLN A 303 -11.41 -13.05 19.09
N ASP A 304 -10.19 -13.16 18.56
CA ASP A 304 -8.94 -12.96 19.31
C ASP A 304 -8.51 -11.49 19.41
N TYR A 305 -9.26 -10.57 18.80
CA TYR A 305 -9.00 -9.15 19.00
C TYR A 305 -9.29 -8.72 20.44
N SER A 306 -8.30 -8.09 21.05
CA SER A 306 -8.41 -7.59 22.41
C SER A 306 -7.90 -6.16 22.51
N ILE A 307 -8.59 -5.33 23.29
CA ILE A 307 -8.19 -3.94 23.55
C ILE A 307 -6.81 -3.88 24.24
N GLN A 308 -6.48 -4.88 25.07
CA GLN A 308 -5.18 -4.97 25.75
C GLN A 308 -4.02 -5.22 24.78
N GLN A 309 -4.31 -5.72 23.57
CA GLN A 309 -3.31 -6.03 22.54
C GLN A 309 -3.17 -4.91 21.49
N LEU A 310 -3.92 -3.83 21.63
CA LEU A 310 -3.81 -2.70 20.72
C LEU A 310 -2.40 -2.12 20.73
N LYS A 311 -1.91 -1.83 19.54
CA LYS A 311 -0.66 -1.12 19.28
C LYS A 311 -0.98 0.30 18.89
N TYR A 312 -0.31 1.26 19.52
CA TYR A 312 -0.49 2.67 19.26
C TYR A 312 0.70 3.23 18.50
N SER A 313 0.44 4.17 17.63
CA SER A 313 1.49 4.96 16.98
C SER A 313 1.12 6.43 16.98
N ALA A 314 2.11 7.29 17.05
CA ALA A 314 1.95 8.72 16.89
C ALA A 314 3.19 9.31 16.23
N GLY A 315 3.06 10.51 15.69
CA GLY A 315 4.19 11.19 15.10
C GLY A 315 3.85 12.52 14.48
N ALA A 316 4.88 13.09 13.88
CA ALA A 316 4.77 14.36 13.18
C ALA A 316 5.60 14.31 11.89
N GLY A 317 5.29 15.21 10.97
CA GLY A 317 6.01 15.29 9.71
C GLY A 317 5.87 16.61 9.01
N LEU A 318 6.61 16.73 7.93
CA LEU A 318 6.60 17.86 7.02
C LEU A 318 6.23 17.42 5.62
N ARG A 319 5.58 18.31 4.90
CA ARG A 319 5.27 18.20 3.47
C ARG A 319 5.92 19.37 2.76
N LEU A 320 6.85 19.08 1.90
CA LEU A 320 7.49 20.07 1.03
C LEU A 320 6.84 19.96 -0.35
N MET A 321 6.05 20.94 -0.73
CA MET A 321 5.34 20.95 -2.00
C MET A 321 6.31 21.11 -3.17
N LEU A 322 6.47 20.06 -3.98
CA LEU A 322 7.32 20.05 -5.17
C LEU A 322 6.58 20.59 -6.39
N SER A 323 5.29 20.31 -6.53
CA SER A 323 4.43 20.78 -7.61
C SER A 323 3.04 21.16 -7.09
N LYS A 324 2.68 22.43 -7.21
CA LYS A 324 1.30 22.90 -6.90
C LYS A 324 0.28 22.36 -7.90
N LYS A 325 0.66 22.27 -9.18
CA LYS A 325 -0.20 21.80 -10.25
C LYS A 325 -0.56 20.32 -10.04
N GLU A 326 0.43 19.49 -9.74
CA GLU A 326 0.25 18.06 -9.55
C GLU A 326 -0.07 17.70 -8.09
N LYS A 327 -0.09 18.67 -7.17
CA LYS A 327 -0.21 18.46 -5.71
C LYS A 327 0.77 17.41 -5.18
N LEU A 328 1.95 17.35 -5.77
CA LEU A 328 3.01 16.44 -5.39
C LEU A 328 3.83 17.06 -4.28
N SER A 329 4.02 16.34 -3.19
CA SER A 329 4.85 16.74 -2.05
C SER A 329 5.90 15.69 -1.73
N LEU A 330 7.05 16.16 -1.25
CA LEU A 330 8.01 15.33 -0.53
C LEU A 330 7.56 15.27 0.92
N ARG A 331 7.36 14.06 1.42
CA ARG A 331 6.92 13.76 2.77
C ARG A 331 8.08 13.32 3.63
N ILE A 332 8.24 13.94 4.79
CA ILE A 332 9.22 13.58 5.81
C ILE A 332 8.44 13.34 7.10
N ASP A 333 8.33 12.10 7.54
CA ASP A 333 7.59 11.73 8.75
C ASP A 333 8.51 11.05 9.76
N TYR A 334 8.33 11.39 11.03
CA TYR A 334 8.89 10.64 12.13
C TYR A 334 7.76 10.05 12.97
N GLY A 335 7.73 8.72 13.04
CA GLY A 335 6.71 7.97 13.78
C GLY A 335 7.32 7.22 14.95
N ILE A 336 6.55 7.11 16.02
CA ILE A 336 6.87 6.38 17.25
C ILE A 336 5.75 5.37 17.48
N GLY A 337 6.10 4.11 17.66
CA GLY A 337 5.23 3.03 18.12
C GLY A 337 5.52 2.70 19.59
N MET A 338 4.87 1.67 20.11
CA MET A 338 5.13 1.17 21.46
C MET A 338 6.50 0.47 21.54
N GLY A 339 7.12 0.48 22.72
CA GLY A 339 8.41 -0.15 22.95
C GLY A 339 9.55 0.59 22.23
N ARG A 340 10.39 -0.14 21.49
CA ARG A 340 11.54 0.43 20.75
C ARG A 340 11.20 0.85 19.32
N ASN A 341 9.94 0.73 18.91
CA ASN A 341 9.51 0.98 17.54
C ASN A 341 9.49 2.49 17.23
N ARG A 342 10.31 2.92 16.29
CA ARG A 342 10.37 4.30 15.79
C ARG A 342 10.97 4.33 14.40
N GLY A 343 10.56 5.28 13.57
CA GLY A 343 11.02 5.35 12.19
C GLY A 343 10.96 6.71 11.57
N LEU A 344 11.97 7.00 10.75
CA LEU A 344 12.01 8.14 9.86
C LEU A 344 11.70 7.66 8.44
N TYR A 345 10.74 8.31 7.81
CA TYR A 345 10.28 8.02 6.46
C TYR A 345 10.48 9.23 5.56
N LEU A 346 11.04 9.00 4.38
CA LEU A 346 11.12 9.97 3.30
C LEU A 346 10.41 9.37 2.09
N GLN A 347 9.30 9.97 1.69
CA GLN A 347 8.42 9.43 0.65
C GLN A 347 7.87 10.55 -0.24
N LEU A 348 7.28 10.18 -1.37
CA LEU A 348 6.51 11.09 -2.22
C LEU A 348 5.01 10.93 -1.93
N GLY A 349 4.27 12.04 -1.97
CA GLY A 349 2.82 12.06 -1.75
C GLY A 349 2.41 11.99 -0.27
N GLU A 350 1.11 11.78 -0.03
CA GLU A 350 0.53 11.63 1.30
C GLU A 350 0.58 10.17 1.79
N ALA A 351 0.32 9.95 3.07
CA ALA A 351 0.35 8.59 3.63
C ALA A 351 -0.89 7.79 3.19
N PHE A 352 -2.06 8.46 3.09
CA PHE A 352 -3.33 7.87 2.65
C PHE A 352 -4.30 8.95 2.17
#